data_5d32f2b84097e836a345328153ac77a6
#
_entry.id   5d32f2b84097e836a345328153ac77a6
#
_cell.length_a   1.000
_cell.length_b   1.000
_cell.length_c   1.000
_cell.angle_alpha   90.00
_cell.angle_beta   90.00
_cell.angle_gamma   90.00
#
_symmetry.space_group_name_H-M   'P 1'
#
loop_
_entity.id
_entity.type
_entity.pdbx_description
1 polymer ?
#
loop_
_entity_poly.entity_id
_entity_poly.type
_entity_poly.pdbx_seq_one_letter_code
_entity_poly.pdbx_strand_id
1 'polypeptide(L)'
;MNQVTLTNYEIDGYQQSKISYTMVNRKEESSTLAIILPGMGYNVHKPLLHFATNLFIKNKYDVLHINYNYLTSEVYKGLSNEEKVECIQQEVKKVIDSVLNERQYNDYLLVAKSIGTIPISNELQTRNEFKDAKAIWLTPLLHNDSLFGRMKECQQPSLYVIGDKDPCYLNDRFDELDSKDHNHCVLIKGADHSLEDQEVLPSIANLKVVFEAIETFIAR
;
A
#
# COMPACT_ATOMS: atom_id res chain seq x y z
N MET A 1 20.79 -16.21 7.03
CA MET A 1 20.13 -15.35 6.02
C MET A 1 18.81 -16.01 5.67
N ASN A 2 17.69 -15.29 5.82
CA ASN A 2 16.41 -15.81 5.38
C ASN A 2 16.48 -15.94 3.84
N GLN A 3 16.51 -17.18 3.35
CA GLN A 3 16.50 -17.39 1.90
C GLN A 3 15.08 -17.11 1.40
N VAL A 4 14.96 -16.13 0.52
CA VAL A 4 13.74 -15.79 -0.19
C VAL A 4 13.89 -16.10 -1.68
N THR A 5 12.78 -16.41 -2.33
CA THR A 5 12.72 -16.55 -3.78
C THR A 5 11.91 -15.40 -4.32
N LEU A 6 12.42 -14.68 -5.32
CA LEU A 6 11.70 -13.67 -6.06
C LEU A 6 11.25 -14.27 -7.40
N THR A 7 9.95 -14.23 -7.64
CA THR A 7 9.37 -14.69 -8.89
C THR A 7 8.54 -13.56 -9.51
N ASN A 8 8.89 -13.20 -10.73
CA ASN A 8 8.19 -12.15 -11.48
C ASN A 8 7.14 -12.79 -12.39
N TYR A 9 5.97 -12.16 -12.42
CA TYR A 9 4.83 -12.55 -13.23
C TYR A 9 4.34 -11.37 -14.05
N GLU A 10 3.64 -11.68 -15.13
CA GLU A 10 2.94 -10.70 -15.96
C GLU A 10 1.59 -11.29 -16.38
N ILE A 11 0.54 -10.49 -16.24
CA ILE A 11 -0.83 -10.86 -16.65
C ILE A 11 -1.47 -9.77 -17.50
N ASP A 12 -2.59 -10.09 -18.15
CA ASP A 12 -3.36 -9.11 -18.90
C ASP A 12 -4.06 -8.12 -17.97
N GLY A 13 -3.70 -6.85 -18.13
CA GLY A 13 -4.23 -5.73 -17.38
C GLY A 13 -5.53 -5.14 -17.97
N TYR A 14 -5.68 -3.84 -17.87
CA TYR A 14 -6.79 -3.05 -18.39
C TYR A 14 -6.62 -2.84 -19.91
N GLN A 15 -7.71 -3.01 -20.70
CA GLN A 15 -7.68 -2.85 -22.16
C GLN A 15 -6.49 -3.55 -22.87
N GLN A 16 -6.20 -4.80 -22.46
CA GLN A 16 -5.10 -5.61 -23.00
C GLN A 16 -3.68 -5.06 -22.71
N SER A 17 -3.55 -4.08 -21.82
CA SER A 17 -2.24 -3.72 -21.26
C SER A 17 -1.63 -4.91 -20.50
N LYS A 18 -0.38 -4.80 -20.10
CA LYS A 18 0.26 -5.79 -19.24
C LYS A 18 0.50 -5.20 -17.85
N ILE A 19 0.19 -5.99 -16.82
CA ILE A 19 0.56 -5.65 -15.46
C ILE A 19 1.49 -6.70 -14.88
N SER A 20 2.61 -6.24 -14.32
CA SER A 20 3.61 -7.09 -13.68
C SER A 20 3.42 -7.11 -12.19
N TYR A 21 3.74 -8.24 -11.57
CA TYR A 21 3.83 -8.35 -10.12
C TYR A 21 4.98 -9.29 -9.72
N THR A 22 5.44 -9.16 -8.51
CA THR A 22 6.53 -9.99 -7.96
C THR A 22 6.09 -10.63 -6.67
N MET A 23 6.19 -11.95 -6.59
CA MET A 23 6.09 -12.68 -5.34
C MET A 23 7.47 -12.81 -4.69
N VAL A 24 7.58 -12.42 -3.44
CA VAL A 24 8.74 -12.63 -2.60
C VAL A 24 8.36 -13.69 -1.57
N ASN A 25 8.61 -14.94 -1.91
CA ASN A 25 8.27 -16.08 -1.06
C ASN A 25 9.44 -16.44 -0.16
N ARG A 26 9.14 -16.78 1.06
CA ARG A 26 10.09 -17.42 1.95
C ARG A 26 10.25 -18.92 1.58
N LYS A 27 11.40 -19.51 1.93
CA LYS A 27 11.58 -20.96 1.80
C LYS A 27 10.64 -21.75 2.72
N GLU A 28 10.40 -21.20 3.93
CA GLU A 28 9.46 -21.75 4.87
C GLU A 28 8.07 -21.23 4.55
N GLU A 29 7.08 -22.07 4.71
CA GLU A 29 5.69 -21.70 4.45
C GLU A 29 5.24 -20.53 5.35
N SER A 30 4.65 -19.51 4.73
CA SER A 30 4.08 -18.37 5.44
C SER A 30 2.56 -18.50 5.51
N SER A 31 1.97 -18.18 6.66
CA SER A 31 0.51 -18.06 6.80
C SER A 31 -0.01 -16.67 6.49
N THR A 32 0.88 -15.68 6.33
CA THR A 32 0.54 -14.27 6.15
C THR A 32 1.08 -13.72 4.83
N LEU A 33 0.24 -13.01 4.09
CA LEU A 33 0.62 -12.28 2.88
C LEU A 33 0.57 -10.77 3.13
N ALA A 34 1.69 -10.09 2.89
CA ALA A 34 1.73 -8.64 2.78
C ALA A 34 1.60 -8.22 1.30
N ILE A 35 0.61 -7.40 0.98
CA ILE A 35 0.36 -6.88 -0.38
C ILE A 35 0.79 -5.43 -0.42
N ILE A 36 1.78 -5.10 -1.25
CA ILE A 36 2.36 -3.76 -1.37
C ILE A 36 1.92 -3.12 -2.68
N LEU A 37 1.20 -2.00 -2.57
CA LEU A 37 0.75 -1.15 -3.67
C LEU A 37 1.56 0.16 -3.68
N PRO A 38 2.43 0.37 -4.67
CA PRO A 38 3.27 1.56 -4.73
C PRO A 38 2.49 2.83 -5.10
N GLY A 39 3.16 3.98 -5.00
CA GLY A 39 2.67 5.25 -5.52
C GLY A 39 2.97 5.44 -7.00
N MET A 40 2.37 6.47 -7.62
CA MET A 40 2.75 6.87 -8.97
C MET A 40 4.18 7.42 -8.94
N GLY A 41 5.13 6.78 -9.66
CA GLY A 41 6.55 7.14 -9.62
C GLY A 41 7.31 6.76 -8.34
N TYR A 42 6.65 6.14 -7.38
CA TYR A 42 7.27 5.64 -6.15
C TYR A 42 7.18 4.11 -6.11
N ASN A 43 8.11 3.43 -6.77
CA ASN A 43 8.13 1.98 -6.91
C ASN A 43 8.60 1.26 -5.62
N VAL A 44 8.50 -0.06 -5.62
CA VAL A 44 8.84 -0.92 -4.46
C VAL A 44 10.34 -0.91 -4.08
N HIS A 45 11.22 -0.39 -4.93
CA HIS A 45 12.66 -0.26 -4.66
C HIS A 45 13.02 1.05 -3.95
N LYS A 46 12.09 1.99 -3.84
CA LYS A 46 12.29 3.22 -3.07
C LYS A 46 12.34 2.92 -1.56
N PRO A 47 13.08 3.73 -0.77
CA PRO A 47 13.43 3.40 0.62
C PRO A 47 12.25 2.92 1.48
N LEU A 48 11.14 3.63 1.47
CA LEU A 48 9.97 3.31 2.30
C LEU A 48 9.42 1.90 2.01
N LEU A 49 9.18 1.56 0.74
CA LEU A 49 8.61 0.25 0.38
C LEU A 49 9.67 -0.86 0.39
N HIS A 50 10.92 -0.54 0.10
CA HIS A 50 12.04 -1.47 0.21
C HIS A 50 12.23 -1.94 1.67
N PHE A 51 12.29 -1.02 2.63
CA PHE A 51 12.43 -1.38 4.03
C PHE A 51 11.18 -2.05 4.59
N ALA A 52 9.98 -1.65 4.14
CA ALA A 52 8.74 -2.35 4.49
C ALA A 52 8.78 -3.82 4.06
N THR A 53 9.19 -4.09 2.81
CA THR A 53 9.39 -5.46 2.32
C THR A 53 10.34 -6.26 3.22
N ASN A 54 11.50 -5.70 3.56
CA ASN A 54 12.46 -6.36 4.42
C ASN A 54 11.92 -6.63 5.83
N LEU A 55 11.14 -5.69 6.38
CA LEU A 55 10.48 -5.84 7.68
C LEU A 55 9.47 -6.99 7.67
N PHE A 56 8.63 -7.09 6.63
CA PHE A 56 7.62 -8.16 6.53
C PHE A 56 8.28 -9.53 6.33
N ILE A 57 9.32 -9.63 5.52
CA ILE A 57 10.11 -10.87 5.38
C ILE A 57 10.70 -11.31 6.73
N LYS A 58 11.24 -10.38 7.53
CA LYS A 58 11.75 -10.68 8.88
C LYS A 58 10.63 -11.19 9.81
N ASN A 59 9.43 -10.65 9.67
CA ASN A 59 8.24 -11.07 10.42
C ASN A 59 7.56 -12.31 9.83
N LYS A 60 8.22 -13.04 8.93
CA LYS A 60 7.80 -14.30 8.34
C LYS A 60 6.60 -14.19 7.38
N TYR A 61 6.38 -13.04 6.75
CA TYR A 61 5.36 -12.86 5.72
C TYR A 61 5.92 -13.20 4.35
N ASP A 62 5.10 -13.74 3.47
CA ASP A 62 5.31 -13.62 2.03
C ASP A 62 4.90 -12.22 1.59
N VAL A 63 5.49 -11.71 0.52
CA VAL A 63 5.20 -10.34 0.05
C VAL A 63 4.83 -10.36 -1.42
N LEU A 64 3.70 -9.75 -1.75
CA LEU A 64 3.28 -9.45 -3.11
C LEU A 64 3.57 -7.98 -3.43
N HIS A 65 4.38 -7.73 -4.44
CA HIS A 65 4.56 -6.40 -5.03
C HIS A 65 3.71 -6.28 -6.29
N ILE A 66 2.79 -5.32 -6.35
CA ILE A 66 2.07 -5.00 -7.58
C ILE A 66 2.84 -3.89 -8.31
N ASN A 67 3.42 -4.21 -9.47
CA ASN A 67 4.42 -3.38 -10.15
C ASN A 67 3.82 -2.61 -11.33
N TYR A 68 2.73 -1.86 -11.11
CA TYR A 68 2.22 -0.98 -12.16
C TYR A 68 3.16 0.21 -12.42
N ASN A 69 3.22 0.65 -13.69
CA ASN A 69 4.00 1.83 -14.08
C ASN A 69 3.15 2.76 -14.98
N TYR A 70 2.24 3.47 -14.35
CA TYR A 70 1.29 4.35 -15.05
C TYR A 70 1.95 5.60 -15.66
N LEU A 71 3.14 6.00 -15.20
CA LEU A 71 3.86 7.14 -15.78
C LEU A 71 4.32 6.89 -17.22
N THR A 72 4.60 5.64 -17.57
CA THR A 72 5.08 5.26 -18.91
C THR A 72 4.02 4.58 -19.75
N SER A 73 2.86 4.26 -19.19
CA SER A 73 1.76 3.61 -19.91
C SER A 73 1.01 4.60 -20.80
N GLU A 74 1.12 4.45 -22.10
CA GLU A 74 0.35 5.28 -23.06
C GLU A 74 -1.15 5.01 -22.95
N VAL A 75 -1.56 3.76 -22.67
CA VAL A 75 -2.96 3.41 -22.41
C VAL A 75 -3.48 4.25 -21.24
N TYR A 76 -2.80 4.20 -20.09
CA TYR A 76 -3.21 4.93 -18.89
C TYR A 76 -3.25 6.46 -19.08
N LYS A 77 -2.28 7.02 -19.79
CA LYS A 77 -2.23 8.46 -20.08
C LYS A 77 -3.44 8.95 -20.88
N GLY A 78 -3.93 8.12 -21.80
CA GLY A 78 -5.09 8.44 -22.66
C GLY A 78 -6.45 8.34 -21.96
N LEU A 79 -6.51 7.78 -20.75
CA LEU A 79 -7.76 7.58 -20.01
C LEU A 79 -8.26 8.87 -19.37
N SER A 80 -9.58 9.00 -19.22
CA SER A 80 -10.22 10.00 -18.34
C SER A 80 -9.86 9.73 -16.87
N ASN A 81 -10.18 10.64 -15.97
CA ASN A 81 -9.90 10.45 -14.55
C ASN A 81 -10.69 9.28 -13.95
N GLU A 82 -11.93 9.10 -14.38
CA GLU A 82 -12.80 7.99 -13.99
C GLU A 82 -12.24 6.66 -14.47
N GLU A 83 -11.86 6.58 -15.74
CA GLU A 83 -11.24 5.39 -16.34
C GLU A 83 -9.89 5.06 -15.70
N LYS A 84 -9.09 6.05 -15.26
CA LYS A 84 -7.85 5.82 -14.52
C LYS A 84 -8.10 5.14 -13.17
N VAL A 85 -9.14 5.54 -12.47
CA VAL A 85 -9.54 4.87 -11.21
C VAL A 85 -9.98 3.45 -11.48
N GLU A 86 -10.82 3.23 -12.51
CA GLU A 86 -11.28 1.91 -12.91
C GLU A 86 -10.11 1.01 -13.33
N CYS A 87 -9.18 1.53 -14.14
CA CYS A 87 -7.97 0.83 -14.58
C CYS A 87 -7.17 0.30 -13.39
N ILE A 88 -6.83 1.17 -12.42
CA ILE A 88 -6.06 0.78 -11.23
C ILE A 88 -6.80 -0.28 -10.42
N GLN A 89 -8.10 -0.11 -10.20
CA GLN A 89 -8.91 -1.06 -9.44
C GLN A 89 -8.98 -2.43 -10.11
N GLN A 90 -9.22 -2.47 -11.42
CA GLN A 90 -9.31 -3.72 -12.17
C GLN A 90 -7.96 -4.45 -12.23
N GLU A 91 -6.87 -3.73 -12.45
CA GLU A 91 -5.54 -4.33 -12.53
C GLU A 91 -5.09 -4.91 -11.19
N VAL A 92 -5.27 -4.16 -10.10
CA VAL A 92 -4.95 -4.64 -8.74
C VAL A 92 -5.82 -5.84 -8.39
N LYS A 93 -7.12 -5.78 -8.66
CA LYS A 93 -8.03 -6.91 -8.45
C LYS A 93 -7.56 -8.17 -9.19
N LYS A 94 -7.21 -8.07 -10.48
CA LYS A 94 -6.74 -9.21 -11.29
C LYS A 94 -5.46 -9.84 -10.71
N VAL A 95 -4.51 -9.01 -10.27
CA VAL A 95 -3.27 -9.52 -9.64
C VAL A 95 -3.59 -10.26 -8.35
N ILE A 96 -4.40 -9.67 -7.48
CA ILE A 96 -4.80 -10.31 -6.22
C ILE A 96 -5.57 -11.62 -6.50
N ASP A 97 -6.51 -11.62 -7.44
CA ASP A 97 -7.23 -12.84 -7.84
C ASP A 97 -6.26 -13.92 -8.32
N SER A 98 -5.29 -13.58 -9.16
CA SER A 98 -4.29 -14.52 -9.66
C SER A 98 -3.51 -15.19 -8.52
N VAL A 99 -3.04 -14.39 -7.55
CA VAL A 99 -2.25 -14.89 -6.43
C VAL A 99 -3.09 -15.73 -5.47
N LEU A 100 -4.31 -15.28 -5.12
CA LEU A 100 -5.17 -15.98 -4.15
C LEU A 100 -5.81 -17.24 -4.74
N ASN A 101 -5.95 -17.35 -6.07
CA ASN A 101 -6.36 -18.59 -6.71
C ASN A 101 -5.27 -19.67 -6.66
N GLU A 102 -4.00 -19.29 -6.64
CA GLU A 102 -2.88 -20.23 -6.52
C GLU A 102 -2.63 -20.65 -5.08
N ARG A 103 -2.76 -19.70 -4.14
CA ARG A 103 -2.48 -19.94 -2.72
C ARG A 103 -3.33 -19.06 -1.81
N GLN A 104 -3.93 -19.67 -0.81
CA GLN A 104 -4.63 -18.98 0.27
C GLN A 104 -3.70 -18.75 1.47
N TYR A 105 -3.96 -17.63 2.17
CA TYR A 105 -3.28 -17.27 3.41
C TYR A 105 -4.30 -17.10 4.54
N ASN A 106 -3.86 -17.22 5.78
CA ASN A 106 -4.73 -17.02 6.93
C ASN A 106 -4.89 -15.53 7.28
N ASP A 107 -3.80 -14.79 7.13
CA ASP A 107 -3.73 -13.38 7.50
C ASP A 107 -3.25 -12.51 6.34
N TYR A 108 -3.75 -11.30 6.30
CA TYR A 108 -3.40 -10.33 5.25
C TYR A 108 -3.01 -8.99 5.84
N LEU A 109 -1.95 -8.40 5.27
CA LEU A 109 -1.51 -7.03 5.52
C LEU A 109 -1.49 -6.27 4.19
N LEU A 110 -2.34 -5.27 4.05
CA LEU A 110 -2.39 -4.45 2.85
C LEU A 110 -1.63 -3.14 3.11
N VAL A 111 -0.66 -2.84 2.26
CA VAL A 111 0.19 -1.64 2.39
C VAL A 111 0.12 -0.85 1.10
N ALA A 112 -0.38 0.36 1.17
CA ALA A 112 -0.56 1.18 -0.02
C ALA A 112 -0.01 2.60 0.16
N LYS A 113 0.66 3.10 -0.88
CA LYS A 113 1.18 4.45 -0.93
C LYS A 113 0.45 5.29 -1.99
N SER A 114 0.03 6.51 -1.63
CA SER A 114 -0.48 7.49 -2.59
C SER A 114 -1.60 6.91 -3.46
N ILE A 115 -1.44 6.85 -4.79
CA ILE A 115 -2.44 6.30 -5.72
C ILE A 115 -2.81 4.84 -5.41
N GLY A 116 -1.89 4.07 -4.83
CA GLY A 116 -2.17 2.69 -4.39
C GLY A 116 -3.25 2.61 -3.31
N THR A 117 -3.56 3.70 -2.61
CA THR A 117 -4.62 3.76 -1.61
C THR A 117 -6.02 3.70 -2.23
N ILE A 118 -6.18 4.00 -3.51
CA ILE A 118 -7.46 3.90 -4.23
C ILE A 118 -7.91 2.44 -4.35
N PRO A 119 -7.15 1.52 -4.97
CA PRO A 119 -7.59 0.14 -5.10
C PRO A 119 -7.65 -0.60 -3.76
N ILE A 120 -6.74 -0.34 -2.81
CA ILE A 120 -6.79 -1.00 -1.49
C ILE A 120 -8.10 -0.69 -0.77
N SER A 121 -8.61 0.54 -0.85
CA SER A 121 -9.89 0.90 -0.23
C SER A 121 -11.06 0.08 -0.76
N ASN A 122 -11.02 -0.27 -2.05
CA ASN A 122 -12.04 -1.12 -2.68
C ASN A 122 -11.87 -2.59 -2.27
N GLU A 123 -10.66 -3.10 -2.29
CA GLU A 123 -10.37 -4.49 -1.94
C GLU A 123 -10.74 -4.79 -0.48
N LEU A 124 -10.44 -3.89 0.46
CA LEU A 124 -10.82 -4.02 1.87
C LEU A 124 -12.34 -4.03 2.10
N GLN A 125 -13.11 -3.31 1.28
CA GLN A 125 -14.57 -3.27 1.41
C GLN A 125 -15.26 -4.46 0.74
N THR A 126 -14.69 -5.01 -0.34
CA THR A 126 -15.40 -5.94 -1.21
C THR A 126 -14.97 -7.40 -1.05
N ARG A 127 -13.75 -7.64 -0.52
CA ARG A 127 -13.23 -9.01 -0.35
C ARG A 127 -13.48 -9.56 1.04
N ASN A 128 -14.14 -10.69 1.09
CA ASN A 128 -14.37 -11.39 2.36
C ASN A 128 -13.05 -11.91 2.97
N GLU A 129 -12.05 -12.25 2.17
CA GLU A 129 -10.73 -12.67 2.60
C GLU A 129 -10.01 -11.58 3.40
N PHE A 130 -10.33 -10.31 3.17
CA PHE A 130 -9.71 -9.17 3.84
C PHE A 130 -10.54 -8.59 4.99
N LYS A 131 -11.60 -9.28 5.42
CA LYS A 131 -12.46 -8.79 6.53
C LYS A 131 -11.68 -8.57 7.84
N ASP A 132 -10.69 -9.42 8.10
CA ASP A 132 -9.83 -9.38 9.31
C ASP A 132 -8.40 -8.90 8.97
N ALA A 133 -8.17 -8.35 7.79
CA ALA A 133 -6.87 -7.83 7.38
C ALA A 133 -6.46 -6.60 8.18
N LYS A 134 -5.15 -6.31 8.21
CA LYS A 134 -4.63 -5.02 8.65
C LYS A 134 -4.30 -4.15 7.44
N ALA A 135 -4.43 -2.83 7.58
CA ALA A 135 -4.15 -1.89 6.49
C ALA A 135 -3.14 -0.81 6.92
N ILE A 136 -2.18 -0.53 6.06
CA ILE A 136 -1.21 0.57 6.22
C ILE A 136 -1.37 1.53 5.05
N TRP A 137 -1.75 2.77 5.35
CA TRP A 137 -2.02 3.83 4.41
C TRP A 137 -0.89 4.87 4.47
N LEU A 138 0.02 4.82 3.50
CA LEU A 138 1.17 5.71 3.42
C LEU A 138 0.86 6.88 2.50
N THR A 139 0.91 8.10 3.00
CA THR A 139 0.59 9.33 2.26
C THR A 139 -0.70 9.20 1.45
N PRO A 140 -1.84 8.86 2.12
CA PRO A 140 -3.12 8.66 1.43
C PRO A 140 -3.60 9.97 0.80
N LEU A 141 -4.36 9.85 -0.30
CA LEU A 141 -4.89 11.00 -1.03
C LEU A 141 -6.13 11.57 -0.31
N LEU A 142 -5.92 12.20 0.84
CA LEU A 142 -7.01 12.69 1.71
C LEU A 142 -7.92 13.72 1.03
N HIS A 143 -7.45 14.42 0.00
CA HIS A 143 -8.25 15.37 -0.78
C HIS A 143 -9.28 14.68 -1.72
N ASN A 144 -9.18 13.37 -1.93
CA ASN A 144 -10.12 12.62 -2.75
C ASN A 144 -11.34 12.21 -1.92
N ASP A 145 -12.50 12.79 -2.18
CA ASP A 145 -13.72 12.59 -1.39
C ASP A 145 -14.20 11.14 -1.37
N SER A 146 -14.17 10.47 -2.54
CA SER A 146 -14.59 9.07 -2.65
C SER A 146 -13.69 8.14 -1.84
N LEU A 147 -12.37 8.34 -1.92
CA LEU A 147 -11.38 7.57 -1.17
C LEU A 147 -11.52 7.83 0.33
N PHE A 148 -11.64 9.10 0.72
CA PHE A 148 -11.82 9.48 2.12
C PHE A 148 -13.08 8.86 2.73
N GLY A 149 -14.20 8.87 1.98
CA GLY A 149 -15.44 8.19 2.40
C GLY A 149 -15.20 6.71 2.71
N ARG A 150 -14.50 5.98 1.83
CA ARG A 150 -14.16 4.57 2.05
C ARG A 150 -13.21 4.35 3.23
N MET A 151 -12.22 5.21 3.44
CA MET A 151 -11.35 5.16 4.61
C MET A 151 -12.15 5.32 5.91
N LYS A 152 -13.14 6.20 5.93
CA LYS A 152 -14.05 6.38 7.07
C LYS A 152 -14.92 5.15 7.34
N GLU A 153 -15.29 4.42 6.31
CA GLU A 153 -16.12 3.21 6.43
C GLU A 153 -15.28 1.96 6.72
N CYS A 154 -13.96 2.04 6.56
CA CYS A 154 -13.04 0.91 6.80
C CYS A 154 -13.15 0.45 8.27
N GLN A 155 -13.38 -0.85 8.46
CA GLN A 155 -13.50 -1.47 9.78
C GLN A 155 -12.21 -2.20 10.18
N GLN A 156 -11.33 -2.43 9.23
CA GLN A 156 -10.05 -3.10 9.48
C GLN A 156 -9.11 -2.20 10.30
N PRO A 157 -8.37 -2.76 11.25
CA PRO A 157 -7.32 -2.02 11.93
C PRO A 157 -6.41 -1.33 10.93
N SER A 158 -6.22 -0.03 11.08
CA SER A 158 -5.54 0.80 10.08
C SER A 158 -4.48 1.71 10.68
N LEU A 159 -3.30 1.74 10.04
CA LEU A 159 -2.25 2.70 10.32
C LEU A 159 -2.21 3.74 9.18
N TYR A 160 -2.43 4.99 9.50
CA TYR A 160 -2.34 6.12 8.56
C TYR A 160 -1.06 6.91 8.84
N VAL A 161 -0.22 7.10 7.81
CA VAL A 161 1.02 7.89 7.93
C VAL A 161 1.06 8.93 6.82
N ILE A 162 1.21 10.20 7.19
CA ILE A 162 1.30 11.30 6.23
C ILE A 162 2.22 12.40 6.77
N GLY A 163 2.83 13.18 5.88
CA GLY A 163 3.61 14.36 6.26
C GLY A 163 2.76 15.62 6.37
N ASP A 164 3.12 16.56 7.24
CA ASP A 164 2.41 17.84 7.37
C ASP A 164 2.71 18.81 6.20
N LYS A 165 3.70 18.49 5.36
CA LYS A 165 4.03 19.18 4.10
C LYS A 165 3.53 18.46 2.85
N ASP A 166 2.86 17.32 3.04
CA ASP A 166 2.23 16.61 1.94
C ASP A 166 1.03 17.43 1.40
N PRO A 167 0.97 17.74 0.09
CA PRO A 167 -0.17 18.47 -0.47
C PRO A 167 -1.50 17.71 -0.37
N CYS A 168 -1.47 16.41 -0.08
CA CYS A 168 -2.66 15.60 0.15
C CYS A 168 -3.13 15.62 1.62
N TYR A 169 -2.35 16.21 2.54
CA TYR A 169 -2.71 16.33 3.94
C TYR A 169 -3.86 17.32 4.13
N LEU A 170 -4.89 16.91 4.83
CA LEU A 170 -6.01 17.74 5.28
C LEU A 170 -6.26 17.45 6.76
N ASN A 171 -5.99 18.45 7.62
CA ASN A 171 -6.05 18.28 9.07
C ASN A 171 -7.39 17.70 9.55
N ASP A 172 -8.51 18.28 9.13
CA ASP A 172 -9.84 17.86 9.58
C ASP A 172 -10.14 16.40 9.23
N ARG A 173 -9.69 15.96 8.03
CA ARG A 173 -9.87 14.57 7.59
C ARG A 173 -8.95 13.60 8.33
N PHE A 174 -7.74 14.03 8.61
CA PHE A 174 -6.79 13.23 9.38
C PHE A 174 -7.25 13.04 10.83
N ASP A 175 -7.72 14.11 11.48
CA ASP A 175 -8.28 14.07 12.83
C ASP A 175 -9.54 13.20 12.90
N GLU A 176 -10.39 13.22 11.85
CA GLU A 176 -11.56 12.35 11.77
C GLU A 176 -11.17 10.86 11.69
N LEU A 177 -10.10 10.51 10.96
CA LEU A 177 -9.59 9.14 10.93
C LEU A 177 -8.99 8.73 12.28
N ASP A 178 -8.26 9.64 12.96
CA ASP A 178 -7.62 9.38 14.25
C ASP A 178 -8.64 9.21 15.40
N SER A 179 -9.85 9.73 15.22
CA SER A 179 -10.92 9.61 16.23
C SER A 179 -11.47 8.19 16.40
N LYS A 180 -11.06 7.23 15.57
CA LYS A 180 -11.54 5.84 15.61
C LYS A 180 -10.59 4.93 16.40
N ASP A 181 -11.12 4.16 17.32
CA ASP A 181 -10.35 3.29 18.22
C ASP A 181 -9.47 2.24 17.51
N HIS A 182 -9.87 1.79 16.33
CA HIS A 182 -9.12 0.79 15.55
C HIS A 182 -8.10 1.42 14.59
N ASN A 183 -8.04 2.72 14.52
CA ASN A 183 -7.06 3.46 13.73
C ASN A 183 -5.87 3.90 14.58
N HIS A 184 -4.74 4.05 13.92
CA HIS A 184 -3.56 4.69 14.46
C HIS A 184 -3.03 5.68 13.42
N CYS A 185 -2.97 6.96 13.80
CA CYS A 185 -2.57 8.03 12.88
C CYS A 185 -1.22 8.60 13.30
N VAL A 186 -0.30 8.74 12.33
CA VAL A 186 1.05 9.27 12.55
C VAL A 186 1.31 10.42 11.59
N LEU A 187 1.34 11.64 12.11
CA LEU A 187 1.71 12.83 11.36
C LEU A 187 3.22 13.07 11.46
N ILE A 188 3.92 13.02 10.34
CA ILE A 188 5.36 13.25 10.26
C ILE A 188 5.63 14.74 10.00
N LYS A 189 6.15 15.42 11.02
CA LYS A 189 6.41 16.85 10.92
C LYS A 189 7.55 17.16 9.95
N GLY A 190 7.33 18.11 9.06
CA GLY A 190 8.29 18.55 8.04
C GLY A 190 8.35 17.66 6.79
N ALA A 191 7.69 16.49 6.80
CA ALA A 191 7.76 15.55 5.70
C ALA A 191 6.81 15.87 4.55
N ASP A 192 7.27 15.64 3.33
CA ASP A 192 6.53 15.78 2.08
C ASP A 192 5.73 14.50 1.71
N HIS A 193 5.22 14.45 0.46
CA HIS A 193 4.50 13.29 -0.07
C HIS A 193 5.36 12.01 -0.18
N SER A 194 6.66 12.10 -0.11
CA SER A 194 7.58 10.95 -0.06
C SER A 194 7.90 10.49 1.37
N LEU A 195 7.42 11.22 2.38
CA LEU A 195 7.80 11.16 3.79
C LEU A 195 9.27 11.57 4.00
N GLU A 196 9.77 12.41 3.10
CA GLU A 196 11.13 12.96 3.12
C GLU A 196 11.09 14.43 3.55
N ASP A 197 12.19 14.88 4.11
CA ASP A 197 12.51 16.29 4.38
C ASP A 197 13.42 16.83 3.25
N GLN A 198 13.69 18.13 3.23
CA GLN A 198 14.64 18.73 2.30
C GLN A 198 16.07 18.23 2.50
N GLU A 199 16.38 17.79 3.72
CA GLU A 199 17.70 17.27 4.09
C GLU A 199 17.68 15.76 4.32
N VAL A 200 18.82 15.12 4.05
CA VAL A 200 18.96 13.65 4.11
C VAL A 200 18.79 13.10 5.52
N LEU A 201 19.45 13.71 6.52
CA LEU A 201 19.41 13.18 7.88
C LEU A 201 18.03 13.28 8.52
N PRO A 202 17.28 14.39 8.41
CA PRO A 202 15.88 14.44 8.78
C PRO A 202 15.02 13.41 8.04
N SER A 203 15.22 13.22 6.74
CA SER A 203 14.50 12.19 5.96
C SER A 203 14.73 10.78 6.52
N ILE A 204 15.97 10.43 6.92
CA ILE A 204 16.26 9.16 7.58
C ILE A 204 15.58 9.06 8.95
N ALA A 205 15.54 10.15 9.71
CA ALA A 205 14.82 10.20 10.99
C ALA A 205 13.31 10.00 10.80
N ASN A 206 12.72 10.61 9.77
CA ASN A 206 11.33 10.40 9.40
C ASN A 206 11.04 8.92 9.08
N LEU A 207 11.88 8.28 8.25
CA LEU A 207 11.76 6.85 7.97
C LEU A 207 11.80 6.01 9.25
N LYS A 208 12.69 6.34 10.19
CA LYS A 208 12.76 5.64 11.48
C LYS A 208 11.41 5.70 12.21
N VAL A 209 10.82 6.89 12.35
CA VAL A 209 9.50 7.06 13.00
C VAL A 209 8.42 6.23 12.30
N VAL A 210 8.39 6.23 10.97
CA VAL A 210 7.45 5.44 10.19
C VAL A 210 7.60 3.95 10.48
N PHE A 211 8.83 3.43 10.52
CA PHE A 211 9.06 1.99 10.77
C PHE A 211 8.80 1.59 12.22
N GLU A 212 9.07 2.44 13.20
CA GLU A 212 8.67 2.21 14.59
C GLU A 212 7.13 2.11 14.71
N ALA A 213 6.39 2.95 14.00
CA ALA A 213 4.93 2.87 13.94
C ALA A 213 4.45 1.58 13.26
N ILE A 214 5.04 1.19 12.12
CA ILE A 214 4.69 -0.05 11.41
C ILE A 214 4.99 -1.28 12.29
N GLU A 215 6.17 -1.37 12.90
CA GLU A 215 6.53 -2.48 13.80
C GLU A 215 5.55 -2.60 14.96
N THR A 216 5.22 -1.48 15.61
CA THR A 216 4.24 -1.45 16.69
C THR A 216 2.85 -1.90 16.23
N PHE A 217 2.44 -1.48 15.03
CA PHE A 217 1.12 -1.81 14.47
C PHE A 217 0.98 -3.28 14.09
N ILE A 218 1.99 -3.87 13.45
CA ILE A 218 1.92 -5.29 13.05
C ILE A 218 2.05 -6.25 14.23
N ALA A 219 2.66 -5.82 15.34
CA ALA A 219 2.83 -6.63 16.56
C ALA A 219 1.55 -6.74 17.42
N ARG A 220 0.56 -5.89 17.19
CA ARG A 220 -0.77 -5.91 17.85
C ARG A 220 -1.64 -7.01 17.24
#